data_326d1addce04579fea78a8d0de7072b5
#
_entry.id   326d1addce04579fea78a8d0de7072b5
#
_cell.length_a   1.000
_cell.length_b   1.000
_cell.length_c   1.000
_cell.angle_alpha   90.00
_cell.angle_beta   90.00
_cell.angle_gamma   90.00
#
_symmetry.space_group_name_H-M   'P 1'
#
loop_
_entity.id
_entity.type
_entity.pdbx_description
1 polymer ?
#
loop_
_entity_poly.entity_id
_entity_poly.type
_entity_poly.pdbx_seq_one_letter_code
_entity_poly.pdbx_strand_id
1 'polypeptide(L)'
;MFKQTKFKVFLFLAVLLGGLPVNMLAQQKASHLEKKVNLPPNTVEGTLANGLHYLILPNEAPIHTTEFRLVMRIGSVQESEEQKGAAHFLEHMSFAGSKHFPGRGMVDYLETLGMKFGRDINAVTGYDRTIFMLTVPMDKTDHKVSSKTLLILKDRKSVV
;
A
#
# COMPACT_ATOMS: atom_id res chain seq x y z
N MET A 1 -2.58 4.32 -73.50
CA MET A 1 -2.05 5.27 -72.52
C MET A 1 -3.16 5.63 -71.54
N PHE A 2 -3.46 4.77 -70.57
CA PHE A 2 -4.38 5.02 -69.44
C PHE A 2 -4.39 3.80 -68.55
N LYS A 3 -3.41 3.70 -67.58
CA LYS A 3 -3.47 2.70 -66.53
C LYS A 3 -2.46 3.03 -65.38
N GLN A 4 -2.47 4.24 -64.83
CA GLN A 4 -1.60 4.55 -63.70
C GLN A 4 -2.27 5.33 -62.55
N THR A 5 -3.55 5.75 -62.69
CA THR A 5 -4.12 6.74 -61.75
C THR A 5 -5.03 6.12 -60.66
N LYS A 6 -5.38 4.83 -60.75
CA LYS A 6 -6.31 4.22 -59.77
C LYS A 6 -5.65 3.54 -58.56
N PHE A 7 -4.34 3.32 -58.59
CA PHE A 7 -3.68 2.59 -57.51
C PHE A 7 -3.19 3.47 -56.34
N LYS A 8 -3.01 4.77 -56.58
CA LYS A 8 -2.52 5.70 -55.53
C LYS A 8 -3.61 6.20 -54.57
N VAL A 9 -4.87 6.19 -54.98
CA VAL A 9 -5.99 6.67 -54.15
C VAL A 9 -6.40 5.63 -53.12
N PHE A 10 -6.24 4.35 -53.41
CA PHE A 10 -6.62 3.27 -52.45
C PHE A 10 -5.64 3.10 -51.32
N LEU A 11 -4.36 3.41 -51.51
CA LEU A 11 -3.33 3.30 -50.48
C LEU A 11 -3.41 4.44 -49.45
N PHE A 12 -3.88 5.62 -49.85
CA PHE A 12 -4.04 6.78 -48.93
C PHE A 12 -5.29 6.68 -48.06
N LEU A 13 -6.32 5.97 -48.51
CA LEU A 13 -7.56 5.79 -47.73
C LEU A 13 -7.40 4.72 -46.66
N ALA A 14 -6.55 3.71 -46.90
CA ALA A 14 -6.27 2.65 -45.92
C ALA A 14 -5.44 3.14 -44.70
N VAL A 15 -4.57 4.15 -44.91
CA VAL A 15 -3.76 4.75 -43.82
C VAL A 15 -4.60 5.69 -42.96
N LEU A 16 -5.65 6.30 -43.49
CA LEU A 16 -6.55 7.18 -42.74
C LEU A 16 -7.60 6.42 -41.90
N LEU A 17 -7.89 5.16 -42.21
CA LEU A 17 -8.87 4.37 -41.44
C LEU A 17 -8.23 3.47 -40.37
N GLY A 18 -6.90 3.27 -40.38
CA GLY A 18 -6.19 2.39 -39.44
C GLY A 18 -5.63 3.05 -38.18
N GLY A 19 -5.65 4.37 -38.07
CA GLY A 19 -4.91 5.09 -37.02
C GLY A 19 -5.71 5.62 -35.85
N LEU A 20 -7.03 5.51 -35.81
CA LEU A 20 -7.86 6.21 -34.81
C LEU A 20 -8.42 5.39 -33.63
N PRO A 21 -8.56 4.06 -33.64
CA PRO A 21 -9.22 3.41 -32.52
C PRO A 21 -8.31 2.98 -31.36
N VAL A 22 -7.00 2.77 -31.60
CA VAL A 22 -6.13 2.20 -30.56
C VAL A 22 -5.83 3.21 -29.44
N ASN A 23 -5.61 4.46 -29.79
CA ASN A 23 -5.36 5.50 -28.78
C ASN A 23 -6.63 5.90 -28.00
N MET A 24 -7.79 5.87 -28.64
CA MET A 24 -9.06 6.16 -27.96
C MET A 24 -9.44 5.06 -26.94
N LEU A 25 -9.25 3.80 -27.28
CA LEU A 25 -9.50 2.67 -26.38
C LEU A 25 -8.50 2.65 -25.21
N ALA A 26 -7.24 3.02 -25.44
CA ALA A 26 -6.24 3.12 -24.38
C ALA A 26 -6.52 4.29 -23.42
N GLN A 27 -6.93 5.45 -23.93
CA GLN A 27 -7.33 6.58 -23.11
C GLN A 27 -8.62 6.32 -22.32
N GLN A 28 -9.60 5.65 -22.92
CA GLN A 28 -10.82 5.28 -22.23
C GLN A 28 -10.58 4.25 -21.12
N LYS A 29 -9.63 3.33 -21.31
CA LYS A 29 -9.22 2.36 -20.29
C LYS A 29 -8.41 3.00 -19.16
N ALA A 30 -7.57 3.99 -19.46
CA ALA A 30 -6.84 4.76 -18.47
C ALA A 30 -7.77 5.63 -17.59
N SER A 31 -8.77 6.28 -18.18
CA SER A 31 -9.75 7.09 -17.42
C SER A 31 -10.61 6.25 -16.45
N HIS A 32 -10.83 4.97 -16.74
CA HIS A 32 -11.55 4.06 -15.83
C HIS A 32 -10.71 3.65 -14.62
N LEU A 33 -9.38 3.72 -14.72
CA LEU A 33 -8.44 3.38 -13.62
C LEU A 33 -8.22 4.56 -12.66
N GLU A 34 -8.56 5.78 -13.05
CA GLU A 34 -8.43 6.99 -12.24
C GLU A 34 -9.69 7.35 -11.43
N LYS A 35 -10.70 6.47 -11.41
CA LYS A 35 -11.90 6.74 -10.62
C LYS A 35 -11.52 6.75 -9.13
N LYS A 36 -11.45 7.95 -8.56
CA LYS A 36 -11.19 8.15 -7.13
C LYS A 36 -12.20 7.33 -6.32
N VAL A 37 -11.71 6.45 -5.49
CA VAL A 37 -12.56 5.69 -4.56
C VAL A 37 -13.16 6.67 -3.56
N ASN A 38 -14.48 6.67 -3.43
CA ASN A 38 -15.14 7.46 -2.41
C ASN A 38 -14.80 6.87 -1.04
N LEU A 39 -14.17 7.68 -0.21
CA LEU A 39 -13.89 7.30 1.18
C LEU A 39 -15.19 7.34 2.01
N PRO A 40 -15.30 6.49 3.05
CA PRO A 40 -16.41 6.54 3.98
C PRO A 40 -16.58 7.95 4.59
N PRO A 41 -17.80 8.33 4.98
CA PRO A 41 -18.04 9.59 5.68
C PRO A 41 -17.15 9.71 6.93
N ASN A 42 -16.75 10.92 7.26
CA ASN A 42 -15.91 11.24 8.42
C ASN A 42 -14.48 10.67 8.36
N THR A 43 -14.02 10.17 7.20
CA THR A 43 -12.61 9.82 7.01
C THR A 43 -11.76 11.08 7.07
N VAL A 44 -10.75 11.08 7.93
CA VAL A 44 -9.72 12.13 7.95
C VAL A 44 -8.52 11.65 7.14
N GLU A 45 -8.10 12.43 6.15
CA GLU A 45 -6.93 12.12 5.33
C GLU A 45 -5.93 13.29 5.36
N GLY A 46 -4.65 12.97 5.18
CA GLY A 46 -3.62 13.99 5.07
C GLY A 46 -2.25 13.41 4.73
N THR A 47 -1.29 14.31 4.57
CA THR A 47 0.10 13.93 4.29
C THR A 47 1.02 14.63 5.29
N LEU A 48 1.87 13.87 5.94
CA LEU A 48 2.88 14.41 6.85
C LEU A 48 4.02 15.06 6.05
N ALA A 49 4.81 15.92 6.71
CA ALA A 49 5.94 16.63 6.09
C ALA A 49 6.99 15.70 5.45
N ASN A 50 7.07 14.44 5.91
CA ASN A 50 7.94 13.41 5.36
C ASN A 50 7.33 12.63 4.19
N GLY A 51 6.19 13.06 3.65
CA GLY A 51 5.50 12.42 2.53
C GLY A 51 4.63 11.21 2.90
N LEU A 52 4.53 10.83 4.17
CA LEU A 52 3.65 9.75 4.59
C LEU A 52 2.19 10.21 4.48
N HIS A 53 1.42 9.55 3.63
CA HIS A 53 -0.02 9.73 3.53
C HIS A 53 -0.73 8.91 4.61
N TYR A 54 -1.73 9.48 5.27
CA TYR A 54 -2.50 8.80 6.31
C TYR A 54 -4.01 8.92 6.08
N LEU A 55 -4.72 7.90 6.51
CA LEU A 55 -6.17 7.84 6.57
C LEU A 55 -6.59 7.45 7.98
N ILE A 56 -7.54 8.17 8.57
CA ILE A 56 -8.15 7.83 9.86
C ILE A 56 -9.63 7.64 9.61
N LEU A 57 -10.10 6.43 9.87
CA LEU A 57 -11.49 6.06 9.68
C LEU A 57 -12.12 5.75 11.04
N PRO A 58 -13.01 6.61 11.56
CA PRO A 58 -13.82 6.27 12.72
C PRO A 58 -14.76 5.12 12.37
N ASN A 59 -14.79 4.09 13.21
CA ASN A 59 -15.77 3.01 13.10
C ASN A 59 -16.25 2.60 14.50
N GLU A 60 -17.40 1.92 14.54
CA GLU A 60 -18.03 1.48 15.78
C GLU A 60 -17.80 -0.02 16.07
N ALA A 61 -17.22 -0.74 15.15
CA ALA A 61 -16.97 -2.18 15.27
C ALA A 61 -15.59 -2.53 14.69
N PRO A 62 -14.82 -3.39 15.40
CA PRO A 62 -15.08 -3.95 16.72
C PRO A 62 -14.96 -2.92 17.84
N ILE A 63 -15.79 -3.07 18.87
CA ILE A 63 -15.81 -2.18 20.02
C ILE A 63 -14.49 -2.30 20.84
N HIS A 64 -13.99 -1.17 21.34
CA HIS A 64 -12.81 -1.08 22.22
C HIS A 64 -11.47 -1.49 21.59
N THR A 65 -11.36 -1.49 20.27
CA THR A 65 -10.08 -1.74 19.59
C THR A 65 -9.76 -0.63 18.59
N THR A 66 -8.47 -0.43 18.33
CA THR A 66 -7.95 0.41 17.25
C THR A 66 -7.07 -0.45 16.36
N GLU A 67 -7.35 -0.45 15.07
CA GLU A 67 -6.54 -1.12 14.09
C GLU A 67 -5.59 -0.11 13.41
N PHE A 68 -4.31 -0.44 13.37
CA PHE A 68 -3.28 0.32 12.67
C PHE A 68 -2.74 -0.51 11.50
N ARG A 69 -2.62 0.12 10.34
CA ARG A 69 -1.99 -0.47 9.16
C ARG A 69 -0.91 0.47 8.62
N LEU A 70 0.31 -0.04 8.49
CA LEU A 70 1.37 0.63 7.73
C LEU A 70 1.55 -0.10 6.41
N VAL A 71 1.27 0.59 5.31
CA VAL A 71 1.43 0.05 3.95
C VAL A 71 2.70 0.64 3.36
N MET A 72 3.65 -0.23 3.07
CA MET A 72 4.88 0.09 2.36
C MET A 72 4.74 -0.39 0.91
N ARG A 73 4.97 0.49 -0.07
CA ARG A 73 4.92 0.14 -1.50
C ARG A 73 6.22 -0.53 -1.95
N ILE A 74 6.61 -1.58 -1.23
CA ILE A 74 7.79 -2.40 -1.47
C ILE A 74 7.35 -3.86 -1.33
N GLY A 75 7.65 -4.67 -2.33
CA GLY A 75 7.34 -6.09 -2.38
C GLY A 75 8.26 -6.81 -3.35
N SER A 76 7.95 -8.04 -3.71
CA SER A 76 8.85 -8.88 -4.51
C SER A 76 9.09 -8.38 -5.94
N VAL A 77 8.25 -7.50 -6.47
CA VAL A 77 8.43 -6.93 -7.83
C VAL A 77 9.63 -5.97 -7.93
N GLN A 78 10.06 -5.39 -6.81
CA GLN A 78 11.22 -4.51 -6.77
C GLN A 78 12.55 -5.26 -6.59
N GLU A 79 12.52 -6.58 -6.36
CA GLU A 79 13.70 -7.39 -6.14
C GLU A 79 14.42 -7.72 -7.45
N SER A 80 15.75 -7.66 -7.45
CA SER A 80 16.56 -8.27 -8.51
C SER A 80 16.63 -9.79 -8.33
N GLU A 81 17.17 -10.50 -9.31
CA GLU A 81 17.37 -11.97 -9.21
C GLU A 81 18.19 -12.37 -7.98
N GLU A 82 19.21 -11.56 -7.64
CA GLU A 82 20.08 -11.79 -6.47
C GLU A 82 19.41 -11.42 -5.14
N GLN A 83 18.31 -10.66 -5.18
CA GLN A 83 17.59 -10.16 -4.00
C GLN A 83 16.29 -10.90 -3.74
N LYS A 84 16.02 -11.99 -4.47
CA LYS A 84 14.78 -12.74 -4.31
C LYS A 84 14.51 -13.14 -2.86
N GLY A 85 13.36 -12.73 -2.34
CA GLY A 85 12.93 -12.96 -0.96
C GLY A 85 13.40 -11.90 0.04
N ALA A 86 14.14 -10.87 -0.39
CA ALA A 86 14.64 -9.83 0.51
C ALA A 86 13.52 -9.05 1.19
N ALA A 87 12.45 -8.71 0.47
CA ALA A 87 11.31 -7.98 1.04
C ALA A 87 10.62 -8.80 2.13
N HIS A 88 10.40 -10.09 1.91
CA HIS A 88 9.83 -10.99 2.90
C HIS A 88 10.78 -11.23 4.09
N PHE A 89 12.07 -11.35 3.84
CA PHE A 89 13.08 -11.45 4.89
C PHE A 89 13.11 -10.19 5.77
N LEU A 90 13.06 -8.99 5.17
CA LEU A 90 13.00 -7.73 5.92
C LEU A 90 11.72 -7.61 6.76
N GLU A 91 10.60 -8.14 6.26
CA GLU A 91 9.37 -8.23 7.06
C GLU A 91 9.60 -9.05 8.33
N HIS A 92 10.17 -10.25 8.24
CA HIS A 92 10.52 -11.06 9.42
C HIS A 92 11.51 -10.35 10.35
N MET A 93 12.57 -9.76 9.79
CA MET A 93 13.57 -9.03 10.57
C MET A 93 12.95 -7.86 11.34
N SER A 94 11.88 -7.27 10.83
CA SER A 94 11.20 -6.18 11.51
C SER A 94 10.55 -6.58 12.84
N PHE A 95 10.36 -7.87 13.12
CA PHE A 95 9.90 -8.39 14.41
C PHE A 95 11.03 -8.82 15.34
N ALA A 96 12.26 -8.91 14.84
CA ALA A 96 13.43 -9.30 15.63
C ALA A 96 14.00 -8.18 16.51
N GLY A 97 13.53 -6.94 16.32
CA GLY A 97 13.92 -5.78 17.12
C GLY A 97 13.98 -4.49 16.32
N SER A 98 14.04 -3.37 17.03
CA SER A 98 14.17 -2.04 16.44
C SER A 98 14.87 -1.08 17.41
N LYS A 99 15.08 0.16 16.95
CA LYS A 99 15.76 1.19 17.75
C LYS A 99 15.13 1.40 19.13
N HIS A 100 13.80 1.47 19.19
CA HIS A 100 13.09 1.75 20.45
C HIS A 100 12.56 0.46 21.12
N PHE A 101 12.61 -0.67 20.43
CA PHE A 101 12.13 -1.96 20.92
C PHE A 101 13.17 -3.04 20.56
N PRO A 102 14.30 -3.13 21.31
CA PRO A 102 15.34 -4.11 21.04
C PRO A 102 14.84 -5.54 21.30
N GLY A 103 15.32 -6.48 20.51
CA GLY A 103 14.96 -7.90 20.62
C GLY A 103 13.44 -8.09 20.48
N ARG A 104 12.83 -8.84 21.39
CA ARG A 104 11.38 -9.07 21.43
C ARG A 104 10.56 -7.93 22.05
N GLY A 105 11.19 -6.82 22.46
CA GLY A 105 10.55 -5.78 23.26
C GLY A 105 9.23 -5.22 22.70
N MET A 106 9.04 -5.22 21.38
CA MET A 106 7.76 -4.85 20.77
C MET A 106 6.69 -5.92 21.01
N VAL A 107 7.01 -7.17 20.72
CA VAL A 107 6.07 -8.29 20.88
C VAL A 107 5.69 -8.42 22.35
N ASP A 108 6.68 -8.40 23.23
CA ASP A 108 6.48 -8.50 24.69
C ASP A 108 5.56 -7.36 25.19
N TYR A 109 5.79 -6.13 24.72
CA TYR A 109 4.90 -5.00 25.07
C TYR A 109 3.46 -5.23 24.58
N LEU A 110 3.26 -5.64 23.34
CA LEU A 110 1.92 -5.87 22.79
C LEU A 110 1.23 -7.05 23.50
N GLU A 111 1.98 -8.08 23.87
CA GLU A 111 1.47 -9.21 24.65
C GLU A 111 1.01 -8.78 26.06
N THR A 112 1.66 -7.78 26.70
CA THR A 112 1.17 -7.20 27.97
C THR A 112 -0.19 -6.53 27.85
N LEU A 113 -0.57 -6.11 26.63
CA LEU A 113 -1.89 -5.56 26.33
C LEU A 113 -2.94 -6.64 25.96
N GLY A 114 -2.57 -7.93 26.07
CA GLY A 114 -3.42 -9.06 25.71
C GLY A 114 -3.44 -9.38 24.21
N MET A 115 -2.56 -8.75 23.41
CA MET A 115 -2.45 -9.01 21.96
C MET A 115 -1.71 -10.32 21.70
N LYS A 116 -2.09 -11.01 20.63
CA LYS A 116 -1.46 -12.28 20.22
C LYS A 116 -0.80 -12.14 18.86
N PHE A 117 0.43 -12.63 18.77
CA PHE A 117 1.14 -12.73 17.50
C PHE A 117 0.37 -13.63 16.52
N GLY A 118 0.31 -13.24 15.25
CA GLY A 118 -0.45 -13.91 14.20
C GLY A 118 -1.92 -13.47 14.11
N ARG A 119 -2.56 -13.15 15.22
CA ARG A 119 -3.95 -12.67 15.25
C ARG A 119 -4.01 -11.13 15.25
N ASP A 120 -3.37 -10.49 16.22
CA ASP A 120 -3.47 -9.05 16.45
C ASP A 120 -2.20 -8.29 16.04
N ILE A 121 -1.09 -9.02 15.93
CA ILE A 121 0.23 -8.54 15.50
C ILE A 121 0.61 -9.37 14.28
N ASN A 122 0.61 -8.77 13.11
CA ASN A 122 0.87 -9.50 11.86
C ASN A 122 1.52 -8.60 10.82
N ALA A 123 2.11 -9.21 9.79
CA ALA A 123 2.52 -8.55 8.58
C ALA A 123 2.35 -9.49 7.38
N VAL A 124 2.32 -8.92 6.21
CA VAL A 124 2.21 -9.68 4.95
C VAL A 124 3.05 -8.97 3.89
N THR A 125 3.94 -9.71 3.26
CA THR A 125 4.67 -9.27 2.07
C THR A 125 4.00 -9.83 0.83
N GLY A 126 3.57 -8.94 -0.05
CA GLY A 126 2.99 -9.27 -1.34
C GLY A 126 3.93 -8.93 -2.49
N TYR A 127 3.36 -8.93 -3.69
CA TYR A 127 4.08 -8.65 -4.93
C TYR A 127 4.55 -7.18 -5.00
N ASP A 128 3.67 -6.22 -4.67
CA ASP A 128 3.89 -4.78 -4.83
C ASP A 128 3.92 -4.02 -3.49
N ARG A 129 3.71 -4.69 -2.36
CA ARG A 129 3.61 -4.04 -1.06
C ARG A 129 3.91 -4.98 0.11
N THR A 130 4.33 -4.38 1.23
CA THR A 130 4.38 -5.01 2.55
C THR A 130 3.44 -4.26 3.49
N ILE A 131 2.60 -4.97 4.23
CA ILE A 131 1.60 -4.39 5.14
C ILE A 131 1.87 -4.91 6.55
N PHE A 132 2.10 -3.98 7.50
CA PHE A 132 2.15 -4.27 8.92
C PHE A 132 0.79 -3.95 9.54
N MET A 133 0.27 -4.86 10.36
CA MET A 133 -1.06 -4.79 10.97
C MET A 133 -0.94 -4.96 12.47
N LEU A 134 -1.50 -4.01 13.22
CA LEU A 134 -1.53 -4.03 14.68
C LEU A 134 -2.95 -3.71 15.13
N THR A 135 -3.57 -4.62 15.87
CA THR A 135 -4.86 -4.37 16.55
C THR A 135 -4.58 -4.22 18.03
N VAL A 136 -4.90 -3.09 18.62
CA VAL A 136 -4.61 -2.78 20.03
C VAL A 136 -5.87 -2.34 20.75
N PRO A 137 -5.93 -2.45 22.10
CA PRO A 137 -7.04 -1.90 22.86
C PRO A 137 -7.18 -0.40 22.62
N MET A 138 -8.43 0.07 22.50
CA MET A 138 -8.70 1.49 22.38
C MET A 138 -8.35 2.22 23.68
N ASP A 139 -7.56 3.27 23.53
CA ASP A 139 -7.17 4.16 24.59
C ASP A 139 -7.89 5.50 24.42
N LYS A 140 -8.92 5.74 25.24
CA LYS A 140 -9.76 6.95 25.13
C LYS A 140 -9.25 8.13 25.94
N THR A 141 -8.35 7.93 26.88
CA THR A 141 -8.03 8.94 27.90
C THR A 141 -6.61 9.47 27.85
N ASP A 142 -5.62 8.60 27.82
CA ASP A 142 -4.20 9.02 27.93
C ASP A 142 -3.37 8.83 26.66
N HIS A 143 -3.93 8.18 25.65
CA HIS A 143 -3.32 7.94 24.33
C HIS A 143 -1.95 7.23 24.37
N LYS A 144 -1.57 6.61 25.50
CA LYS A 144 -0.26 5.95 25.65
C LYS A 144 -0.11 4.75 24.73
N VAL A 145 -1.17 3.92 24.64
CA VAL A 145 -1.18 2.73 23.77
C VAL A 145 -1.07 3.16 22.32
N SER A 146 -1.89 4.13 21.90
CA SER A 146 -1.88 4.65 20.53
C SER A 146 -0.54 5.29 20.16
N SER A 147 0.02 6.12 21.02
CA SER A 147 1.32 6.77 20.82
C SER A 147 2.46 5.76 20.70
N LYS A 148 2.46 4.74 21.56
CA LYS A 148 3.48 3.69 21.51
C LYS A 148 3.33 2.77 20.30
N THR A 149 2.09 2.50 19.86
CA THR A 149 1.81 1.77 18.62
C THR A 149 2.29 2.54 17.40
N LEU A 150 2.07 3.85 17.33
CA LEU A 150 2.61 4.70 16.27
C LEU A 150 4.14 4.74 16.26
N LEU A 151 4.79 4.69 17.43
CA LEU A 151 6.25 4.57 17.52
C LEU A 151 6.74 3.22 16.98
N ILE A 152 6.03 2.13 17.25
CA ILE A 152 6.31 0.82 16.68
C ILE A 152 6.26 0.90 15.14
N LEU A 153 5.20 1.48 14.57
CA LEU A 153 5.06 1.61 13.12
C LEU A 153 6.12 2.54 12.51
N LYS A 154 6.49 3.60 13.22
CA LYS A 154 7.59 4.48 12.81
C LYS A 154 8.90 3.71 12.70
N ASP A 155 9.20 2.84 13.67
CA ASP A 155 10.40 2.01 13.64
C ASP A 155 10.38 1.02 12.46
N ARG A 156 9.21 0.44 12.12
CA ARG A 156 9.07 -0.44 10.95
C ARG A 156 9.43 0.28 9.64
N LYS A 157 8.96 1.52 9.48
CA LYS A 157 9.32 2.34 8.31
C LYS A 157 10.83 2.55 8.17
N SER A 158 11.56 2.53 9.27
CA SER A 158 13.01 2.79 9.28
C SER A 158 13.85 1.54 8.96
N VAL A 159 13.25 0.34 8.99
CA VAL A 159 13.91 -0.94 8.67
C VAL A 159 13.77 -1.29 7.20
N VAL A 160 12.70 -0.83 6.56
CA VAL A 160 12.38 -1.06 5.15
C VAL A 160 12.70 0.18 4.32
#